data_14f1f5e79cc97cf0a2929b308188cc3a
#
_entry.id   14f1f5e79cc97cf0a2929b308188cc3a
#
_cell.length_a   1.000
_cell.length_b   1.000
_cell.length_c   1.000
_cell.angle_alpha   90.00
_cell.angle_beta   90.00
_cell.angle_gamma   90.00
#
_symmetry.space_group_name_H-M   'P 1'
#
loop_
_entity.id
_entity.type
_entity.pdbx_description
1 polymer ?
#
loop_
_entity_poly.entity_id
_entity_poly.type
_entity_poly.pdbx_seq_one_letter_code
_entity_poly.pdbx_strand_id
1 'polypeptide(L)'
;MEDGTRQTPHAPEDTEAPVALPGFLKRLVQGTIIIGVGVLGFALLFGMRAEPAEVEPPRVIPTVSTVPARVTQGAIKVRGGGTVRPSAEVTIASQVGGRVVWTSPALVSGGRFLENEPLLRIDPADYENAVEAAEADVAQREVALLEAEENARLALDEWRRLAARESLDPTPPNALVTRQPQLDAAAAALRSAGARLEDARLALERTWIRAPFNGIVREETVDLGQFVAVGQIVGRLYATDAVEIVVPLSDNEAALIERLWSARAGDAATRIPVAITSEYGGLEYAWSGYVDRAESALDEQTRTVDVVVTVPEPFAAPEDDPRRPPLLLGSYATVDIEGASFEEYAVVPASAVRDGDVLWTVENDTLLVMTPVEPIQEVDDEAMVLGSIADGTPVIISMLLFVTDGMTVRPVQLLESAEPWQPGANGDGQEGGEPEGDGS
;
A
#
# COMPACT_ATOMS: atom_id res chain seq x y z
N MET A 1 -34.44 20.00 -72.17
CA MET A 1 -35.75 20.62 -72.32
C MET A 1 -35.50 22.08 -72.15
N GLU A 2 -35.25 22.68 -73.21
CA GLU A 2 -36.17 23.46 -74.05
C GLU A 2 -36.47 24.78 -73.35
N ASP A 3 -36.21 25.84 -73.83
CA ASP A 3 -36.27 26.51 -75.14
C ASP A 3 -36.69 27.92 -74.81
N GLY A 4 -36.15 28.87 -75.23
CA GLY A 4 -36.25 29.47 -76.54
C GLY A 4 -36.46 30.95 -76.39
N THR A 5 -35.66 31.60 -77.05
CA THR A 5 -35.91 32.38 -78.28
C THR A 5 -36.12 33.87 -78.13
N ARG A 6 -35.17 34.66 -78.57
CA ARG A 6 -35.18 35.63 -79.67
C ARG A 6 -36.27 36.71 -79.65
N GLN A 7 -35.86 37.97 -79.73
CA GLN A 7 -35.73 38.66 -81.03
C GLN A 7 -35.46 40.19 -80.90
N THR A 8 -34.47 40.63 -81.53
CA THR A 8 -34.29 42.00 -82.07
C THR A 8 -35.29 42.25 -83.22
N PRO A 9 -35.39 43.38 -83.91
CA PRO A 9 -34.63 44.62 -83.99
C PRO A 9 -35.45 45.91 -84.24
N HIS A 10 -34.87 47.07 -84.28
CA HIS A 10 -34.94 48.05 -85.39
C HIS A 10 -34.45 49.43 -85.00
N ALA A 11 -33.47 49.92 -85.77
CA ALA A 11 -33.26 51.34 -85.95
C ALA A 11 -34.19 51.82 -87.07
N PRO A 12 -34.34 53.12 -87.48
CA PRO A 12 -33.27 54.02 -87.80
C PRO A 12 -33.49 55.54 -87.58
N GLU A 13 -32.44 56.27 -87.99
CA GLU A 13 -32.36 57.54 -88.73
C GLU A 13 -32.40 58.87 -87.94
N ASP A 14 -31.20 59.45 -88.07
CA ASP A 14 -30.78 60.77 -88.53
C ASP A 14 -31.63 62.01 -88.26
N THR A 15 -30.98 63.01 -87.62
CA THR A 15 -30.89 64.35 -88.33
C THR A 15 -29.88 65.26 -87.58
N GLU A 16 -29.07 65.89 -88.37
CA GLU A 16 -27.92 66.74 -88.13
C GLU A 16 -28.14 68.00 -87.28
N ALA A 17 -27.12 68.42 -86.55
CA ALA A 17 -26.48 69.67 -86.27
C ALA A 17 -27.29 70.96 -85.90
N PRO A 18 -26.68 72.03 -85.26
CA PRO A 18 -25.24 72.39 -85.28
C PRO A 18 -24.68 72.87 -83.89
N VAL A 19 -23.39 72.79 -83.77
CA VAL A 19 -22.35 73.58 -83.10
C VAL A 19 -22.79 74.83 -82.33
N ALA A 20 -22.60 74.84 -80.97
CA ALA A 20 -22.28 76.05 -80.21
C ALA A 20 -21.39 75.69 -79.01
N LEU A 21 -20.10 75.70 -79.15
CA LEU A 21 -19.14 75.91 -78.07
C LEU A 21 -19.07 77.41 -77.74
N PRO A 22 -19.29 77.82 -76.52
CA PRO A 22 -18.24 78.19 -75.60
C PRO A 22 -18.63 78.02 -74.07
N GLY A 23 -19.58 77.19 -73.64
CA GLY A 23 -19.90 77.04 -72.23
C GLY A 23 -19.16 75.94 -71.51
N PHE A 24 -18.63 74.97 -72.25
CA PHE A 24 -18.05 73.76 -71.66
C PHE A 24 -16.68 74.01 -70.98
N LEU A 25 -15.82 74.85 -71.64
CA LEU A 25 -14.51 75.11 -71.11
C LEU A 25 -14.54 75.84 -69.75
N LYS A 26 -15.51 76.78 -69.59
CA LYS A 26 -15.74 77.50 -68.31
C LYS A 26 -16.20 76.56 -67.17
N ARG A 27 -17.06 75.58 -67.48
CA ARG A 27 -17.54 74.59 -66.51
C ARG A 27 -16.46 73.57 -66.17
N LEU A 28 -15.60 73.22 -67.15
CA LEU A 28 -14.50 72.28 -66.93
C LEU A 28 -13.44 72.90 -66.01
N VAL A 29 -13.08 74.18 -66.23
CA VAL A 29 -12.20 74.95 -65.35
C VAL A 29 -12.75 75.13 -63.96
N GLN A 30 -14.06 75.43 -63.84
CA GLN A 30 -14.71 75.54 -62.57
C GLN A 30 -14.75 74.17 -61.84
N GLY A 31 -15.00 73.10 -62.54
CA GLY A 31 -14.98 71.72 -61.93
C GLY A 31 -13.59 71.36 -61.49
N THR A 32 -12.52 71.67 -62.25
CA THR A 32 -11.13 71.40 -61.86
C THR A 32 -10.72 72.19 -60.61
N ILE A 33 -11.14 73.50 -60.58
CA ILE A 33 -10.88 74.31 -59.37
C ILE A 33 -11.59 73.78 -58.11
N ILE A 34 -12.84 73.30 -58.25
CA ILE A 34 -13.55 72.73 -57.11
C ILE A 34 -12.92 71.42 -56.63
N ILE A 35 -12.50 70.58 -57.58
CA ILE A 35 -11.76 69.36 -57.24
C ILE A 35 -10.39 69.68 -56.64
N GLY A 36 -9.66 70.66 -57.20
CA GLY A 36 -8.41 71.12 -56.65
C GLY A 36 -8.51 71.68 -55.22
N VAL A 37 -9.53 72.47 -54.97
CA VAL A 37 -9.83 72.99 -53.62
C VAL A 37 -10.25 71.87 -52.67
N GLY A 38 -11.01 70.89 -53.18
CA GLY A 38 -11.42 69.71 -52.41
C GLY A 38 -10.22 68.82 -52.02
N VAL A 39 -9.30 68.58 -52.97
CA VAL A 39 -8.08 67.82 -52.75
C VAL A 39 -7.11 68.58 -51.80
N LEU A 40 -7.01 69.90 -52.01
CA LEU A 40 -6.19 70.71 -51.11
C LEU A 40 -6.76 70.76 -49.68
N GLY A 41 -8.07 70.92 -49.56
CA GLY A 41 -8.77 70.83 -48.27
C GLY A 41 -8.64 69.49 -47.61
N PHE A 42 -8.74 68.41 -48.40
CA PHE A 42 -8.53 67.05 -47.89
C PHE A 42 -7.08 66.83 -47.46
N ALA A 43 -6.11 67.29 -48.23
CA ALA A 43 -4.69 67.19 -47.90
C ALA A 43 -4.34 68.01 -46.63
N LEU A 44 -4.94 69.16 -46.49
CA LEU A 44 -4.78 70.00 -45.28
C LEU A 44 -5.43 69.36 -44.05
N LEU A 45 -6.60 68.81 -44.19
CA LEU A 45 -7.31 68.06 -43.10
C LEU A 45 -6.56 66.73 -42.79
N PHE A 46 -6.01 66.07 -43.77
CA PHE A 46 -5.24 64.85 -43.58
C PHE A 46 -3.87 65.13 -42.93
N GLY A 47 -3.22 66.25 -43.28
CA GLY A 47 -1.98 66.73 -42.63
C GLY A 47 -2.17 67.27 -41.21
N MET A 48 -3.39 67.68 -40.86
CA MET A 48 -3.74 68.08 -39.49
C MET A 48 -4.22 66.92 -38.61
N ARG A 49 -4.19 65.68 -39.14
CA ARG A 49 -4.48 64.50 -38.33
C ARG A 49 -3.35 64.36 -37.30
N ALA A 50 -3.61 64.74 -36.07
CA ALA A 50 -2.72 64.43 -34.96
C ALA A 50 -2.50 62.91 -34.94
N GLU A 51 -1.24 62.48 -35.00
CA GLU A 51 -0.89 61.07 -34.71
C GLU A 51 -1.55 60.72 -33.40
N PRO A 52 -2.34 59.56 -33.34
CA PRO A 52 -2.87 59.13 -32.10
C PRO A 52 -1.69 58.94 -31.16
N ALA A 53 -1.69 59.64 -30.05
CA ALA A 53 -0.74 59.40 -28.99
C ALA A 53 -0.77 57.88 -28.69
N GLU A 54 0.35 57.18 -28.89
CA GLU A 54 0.56 55.82 -28.51
C GLU A 54 0.45 55.79 -26.97
N VAL A 55 -0.79 55.65 -26.51
CA VAL A 55 -1.05 55.42 -25.09
C VAL A 55 -0.58 54.00 -24.82
N GLU A 56 0.63 53.87 -24.27
CA GLU A 56 1.02 52.55 -23.71
C GLU A 56 -0.12 52.05 -22.84
N PRO A 57 -0.69 50.85 -23.12
CA PRO A 57 -1.73 50.35 -22.30
C PRO A 57 -1.25 50.29 -20.85
N PRO A 58 -2.08 50.68 -19.88
CA PRO A 58 -1.70 50.63 -18.48
C PRO A 58 -1.16 49.23 -18.19
N ARG A 59 0.08 49.13 -17.76
CA ARG A 59 0.65 47.86 -17.31
C ARG A 59 -0.16 47.40 -16.11
N VAL A 60 -1.09 46.47 -16.34
CA VAL A 60 -1.86 45.83 -15.27
C VAL A 60 -0.87 44.95 -14.53
N ILE A 61 -0.45 45.35 -13.34
CA ILE A 61 0.38 44.52 -12.46
C ILE A 61 -0.53 43.50 -11.83
N PRO A 62 -0.38 42.18 -12.14
CA PRO A 62 -1.22 41.16 -11.57
C PRO A 62 -0.95 41.02 -10.08
N THR A 63 -2.03 40.84 -9.31
CA THR A 63 -1.94 40.52 -7.90
C THR A 63 -1.83 39.00 -7.78
N VAL A 64 -0.84 38.53 -7.00
CA VAL A 64 -0.54 37.12 -6.81
C VAL A 64 -0.60 36.75 -5.34
N SER A 65 -1.17 35.59 -5.05
CA SER A 65 -1.16 35.04 -3.69
C SER A 65 0.14 34.27 -3.47
N THR A 66 0.82 34.54 -2.35
CA THR A 66 2.10 33.94 -2.01
C THR A 66 2.05 33.27 -0.64
N VAL A 67 2.82 32.19 -0.49
CA VAL A 67 3.10 31.48 0.76
C VAL A 67 4.62 31.43 0.93
N PRO A 68 5.17 31.64 2.12
CA PRO A 68 6.60 31.51 2.35
C PRO A 68 7.05 30.07 2.23
N ALA A 69 8.11 29.80 1.49
CA ALA A 69 8.76 28.49 1.48
C ALA A 69 9.39 28.23 2.85
N ARG A 70 9.30 27.00 3.34
CA ARG A 70 9.96 26.55 4.57
C ARG A 70 11.15 25.68 4.19
N VAL A 71 12.35 26.13 4.49
CA VAL A 71 13.57 25.37 4.25
C VAL A 71 13.90 24.55 5.50
N THR A 72 14.14 23.27 5.34
CA THR A 72 14.45 22.35 6.42
C THR A 72 15.53 21.35 5.99
N GLN A 73 16.02 20.55 6.93
CA GLN A 73 17.04 19.54 6.72
C GLN A 73 16.67 18.25 7.44
N GLY A 74 17.21 17.14 7.01
CA GLY A 74 17.02 15.84 7.66
C GLY A 74 16.34 14.81 6.78
N ALA A 75 15.88 13.72 7.42
CA ALA A 75 15.20 12.64 6.73
C ALA A 75 13.78 13.06 6.33
N ILE A 76 13.42 12.77 5.10
CA ILE A 76 12.03 12.90 4.64
C ILE A 76 11.23 11.71 5.14
N LYS A 77 9.90 11.88 5.21
CA LYS A 77 8.98 10.79 5.53
C LYS A 77 8.31 10.32 4.24
N VAL A 78 8.52 9.05 3.90
CA VAL A 78 7.77 8.41 2.83
C VAL A 78 6.47 7.88 3.42
N ARG A 79 5.36 8.44 3.00
CA ARG A 79 4.03 8.08 3.49
C ARG A 79 3.35 7.13 2.52
N GLY A 80 2.86 6.03 3.05
CA GLY A 80 2.02 5.09 2.34
C GLY A 80 0.89 4.60 3.21
N GLY A 81 0.05 3.74 2.71
CA GLY A 81 -1.02 3.16 3.50
C GLY A 81 -1.43 1.79 3.00
N GLY A 82 -2.00 1.00 3.89
CA GLY A 82 -2.42 -0.35 3.56
C GLY A 82 -3.42 -0.92 4.55
N THR A 83 -3.94 -2.08 4.18
CA THR A 83 -4.85 -2.83 5.05
C THR A 83 -4.07 -3.74 6.00
N VAL A 84 -4.41 -3.68 7.27
CA VAL A 84 -3.84 -4.54 8.32
C VAL A 84 -4.25 -5.99 8.09
N ARG A 85 -3.27 -6.90 8.00
CA ARG A 85 -3.45 -8.34 7.81
C ARG A 85 -2.77 -9.11 8.94
N PRO A 86 -3.23 -10.32 9.28
CA PRO A 86 -2.49 -11.14 10.23
C PRO A 86 -1.15 -11.59 9.63
N SER A 87 -0.11 -11.69 10.46
CA SER A 87 1.20 -12.22 10.02
C SER A 87 1.13 -13.70 9.62
N ALA A 88 0.23 -14.46 10.22
CA ALA A 88 -0.08 -15.83 9.85
C ALA A 88 -1.57 -16.14 10.02
N GLU A 89 -2.15 -16.74 8.98
CA GLU A 89 -3.50 -17.31 9.02
C GLU A 89 -3.41 -18.79 8.66
N VAL A 90 -3.94 -19.65 9.53
CA VAL A 90 -3.91 -21.09 9.33
C VAL A 90 -5.32 -21.64 9.37
N THR A 91 -5.64 -22.44 8.38
CA THR A 91 -6.84 -23.28 8.37
C THR A 91 -6.49 -24.63 9.00
N ILE A 92 -7.11 -24.94 10.14
CA ILE A 92 -6.90 -26.22 10.82
C ILE A 92 -7.88 -27.23 10.27
N ALA A 93 -7.35 -28.38 9.87
CA ALA A 93 -8.13 -29.53 9.42
C ALA A 93 -7.81 -30.77 10.29
N SER A 94 -8.82 -31.60 10.50
CA SER A 94 -8.64 -32.85 11.22
C SER A 94 -7.76 -33.81 10.43
N GLN A 95 -6.78 -34.42 11.10
CA GLN A 95 -5.92 -35.44 10.52
C GLN A 95 -6.47 -36.87 10.72
N VAL A 96 -7.46 -37.03 11.61
CA VAL A 96 -8.10 -38.28 11.95
C VAL A 96 -9.62 -38.12 11.93
N GLY A 97 -10.38 -39.17 11.69
CA GLY A 97 -11.84 -39.11 11.67
C GLY A 97 -12.44 -39.55 13.00
N GLY A 98 -13.59 -38.99 13.37
CA GLY A 98 -14.31 -39.41 14.56
C GLY A 98 -15.29 -38.36 15.07
N ARG A 99 -15.93 -38.65 16.20
CA ARG A 99 -16.86 -37.71 16.86
C ARG A 99 -16.07 -36.73 17.73
N VAL A 100 -16.42 -35.48 17.68
CA VAL A 100 -15.90 -34.46 18.62
C VAL A 100 -16.49 -34.69 19.99
N VAL A 101 -15.67 -35.00 20.98
CA VAL A 101 -16.08 -35.29 22.37
C VAL A 101 -15.79 -34.16 23.33
N TRP A 102 -14.94 -33.22 22.92
CA TRP A 102 -14.62 -32.05 23.71
C TRP A 102 -14.17 -30.90 22.82
N THR A 103 -14.56 -29.68 23.17
CA THR A 103 -14.12 -28.41 22.55
C THR A 103 -13.67 -27.45 23.63
N SER A 104 -12.59 -26.72 23.36
CA SER A 104 -12.14 -25.63 24.25
C SER A 104 -13.18 -24.51 24.30
N PRO A 105 -13.43 -23.89 25.45
CA PRO A 105 -14.22 -22.67 25.55
C PRO A 105 -13.65 -21.52 24.71
N ALA A 106 -12.34 -21.54 24.41
CA ALA A 106 -11.67 -20.58 23.54
C ALA A 106 -11.95 -20.84 22.05
N LEU A 107 -12.46 -22.00 21.66
CA LEU A 107 -12.79 -22.33 20.28
C LEU A 107 -14.17 -21.74 19.91
N VAL A 108 -14.22 -20.42 19.91
CA VAL A 108 -15.36 -19.59 19.47
C VAL A 108 -14.80 -18.38 18.71
N SER A 109 -15.57 -17.83 17.79
CA SER A 109 -15.14 -16.64 17.04
C SER A 109 -14.71 -15.50 17.97
N GLY A 110 -13.51 -14.99 17.81
CA GLY A 110 -12.88 -14.00 18.69
C GLY A 110 -12.23 -14.57 19.97
N GLY A 111 -12.33 -15.87 20.21
CA GLY A 111 -11.68 -16.52 21.35
C GLY A 111 -10.17 -16.56 21.21
N ARG A 112 -9.44 -16.35 22.32
CA ARG A 112 -7.98 -16.31 22.37
C ARG A 112 -7.44 -17.62 22.90
N PHE A 113 -6.34 -18.07 22.35
CA PHE A 113 -5.65 -19.32 22.74
C PHE A 113 -4.14 -19.13 22.70
N LEU A 114 -3.44 -19.96 23.45
CA LEU A 114 -1.99 -20.02 23.49
C LEU A 114 -1.47 -21.15 22.59
N GLU A 115 -0.21 -21.06 22.20
CA GLU A 115 0.49 -22.13 21.51
C GLU A 115 0.40 -23.45 22.26
N ASN A 116 0.19 -24.56 21.54
CA ASN A 116 -0.01 -25.92 22.06
C ASN A 116 -1.27 -26.11 22.94
N GLU A 117 -2.09 -25.08 23.11
CA GLU A 117 -3.36 -25.23 23.82
C GLU A 117 -4.30 -26.16 23.03
N PRO A 118 -4.94 -27.16 23.71
CA PRO A 118 -5.89 -28.04 23.04
C PRO A 118 -7.16 -27.26 22.67
N LEU A 119 -7.55 -27.36 21.39
CA LEU A 119 -8.73 -26.67 20.85
C LEU A 119 -9.95 -27.59 20.79
N LEU A 120 -9.75 -28.84 20.38
CA LEU A 120 -10.79 -29.86 20.39
C LEU A 120 -10.19 -31.26 20.54
N ARG A 121 -11.03 -32.23 20.93
CA ARG A 121 -10.69 -33.63 21.01
C ARG A 121 -11.68 -34.47 20.24
N ILE A 122 -11.16 -35.34 19.41
CA ILE A 122 -11.89 -36.40 18.72
C ILE A 122 -11.93 -37.64 19.63
N ASP A 123 -12.99 -38.42 19.58
CA ASP A 123 -13.13 -39.62 20.37
C ASP A 123 -11.91 -40.54 20.21
N PRO A 124 -11.16 -40.79 21.29
CA PRO A 124 -9.91 -41.54 21.21
C PRO A 124 -10.11 -43.07 21.31
N ALA A 125 -11.31 -43.54 21.64
CA ALA A 125 -11.51 -44.94 22.03
C ALA A 125 -11.01 -45.93 20.96
N ASP A 126 -11.33 -45.71 19.70
CA ASP A 126 -10.88 -46.58 18.62
C ASP A 126 -9.36 -46.53 18.43
N TYR A 127 -8.76 -45.41 18.63
CA TYR A 127 -7.31 -45.17 18.52
C TYR A 127 -6.55 -45.75 19.72
N GLU A 128 -7.09 -45.65 20.95
CA GLU A 128 -6.55 -46.31 22.13
C GLU A 128 -6.54 -47.81 21.98
N ASN A 129 -7.63 -48.41 21.49
CA ASN A 129 -7.72 -49.85 21.15
C ASN A 129 -6.70 -50.26 20.07
N ALA A 130 -6.48 -49.42 19.05
CA ALA A 130 -5.48 -49.67 18.01
C ALA A 130 -4.05 -49.67 18.56
N VAL A 131 -3.74 -48.78 19.49
CA VAL A 131 -2.43 -48.76 20.18
C VAL A 131 -2.24 -50.02 21.00
N GLU A 132 -3.24 -50.46 21.80
CA GLU A 132 -3.18 -51.65 22.61
C GLU A 132 -2.98 -52.91 21.75
N ALA A 133 -3.70 -53.01 20.62
CA ALA A 133 -3.52 -54.11 19.67
C ALA A 133 -2.12 -54.15 19.04
N ALA A 134 -1.56 -52.97 18.68
CA ALA A 134 -0.22 -52.87 18.13
C ALA A 134 0.86 -53.19 19.19
N GLU A 135 0.67 -52.84 20.46
CA GLU A 135 1.55 -53.17 21.58
C GLU A 135 1.58 -54.71 21.78
N ALA A 136 0.42 -55.37 21.70
CA ALA A 136 0.35 -56.82 21.77
C ALA A 136 1.08 -57.52 20.60
N ASP A 137 1.00 -56.98 19.36
CA ASP A 137 1.76 -57.54 18.21
C ASP A 137 3.27 -57.36 18.41
N VAL A 138 3.73 -56.20 18.92
CA VAL A 138 5.14 -56.00 19.26
C VAL A 138 5.62 -57.01 20.29
N ALA A 139 4.90 -57.24 21.38
CA ALA A 139 5.25 -58.21 22.40
C ALA A 139 5.32 -59.65 21.84
N GLN A 140 4.40 -60.01 20.94
CA GLN A 140 4.43 -61.32 20.27
C GLN A 140 5.67 -61.45 19.36
N ARG A 141 6.06 -60.41 18.62
CA ARG A 141 7.26 -60.42 17.76
C ARG A 141 8.55 -60.45 18.55
N GLU A 142 8.59 -59.79 19.73
CA GLU A 142 9.72 -59.86 20.64
C GLU A 142 9.97 -61.33 21.10
N VAL A 143 8.94 -62.04 21.51
CA VAL A 143 9.04 -63.46 21.85
C VAL A 143 9.54 -64.29 20.67
N ALA A 144 8.99 -64.07 19.45
CA ALA A 144 9.43 -64.79 18.25
C ALA A 144 10.90 -64.48 17.88
N LEU A 145 11.37 -63.28 18.11
CA LEU A 145 12.78 -62.89 17.95
C LEU A 145 13.67 -63.65 18.91
N LEU A 146 13.32 -63.64 20.23
CA LEU A 146 14.05 -64.39 21.25
C LEU A 146 14.15 -65.89 20.92
N GLU A 147 13.05 -66.51 20.48
CA GLU A 147 13.04 -67.89 20.03
C GLU A 147 13.98 -68.13 18.82
N ALA A 148 13.99 -67.19 17.84
CA ALA A 148 14.85 -67.26 16.67
C ALA A 148 16.32 -67.08 17.04
N GLU A 149 16.65 -66.21 17.99
CA GLU A 149 17.98 -65.99 18.52
C GLU A 149 18.53 -67.24 19.22
N GLU A 150 17.75 -67.87 20.12
CA GLU A 150 18.13 -69.09 20.80
C GLU A 150 18.29 -70.24 19.82
N ASN A 151 17.41 -70.39 18.86
CA ASN A 151 17.51 -71.42 17.82
C ASN A 151 18.75 -71.24 16.92
N ALA A 152 19.11 -69.97 16.59
CA ALA A 152 20.31 -69.68 15.82
C ALA A 152 21.59 -69.97 16.63
N ARG A 153 21.57 -69.62 17.92
CA ARG A 153 22.66 -69.91 18.85
C ARG A 153 22.90 -71.44 18.99
N LEU A 154 21.83 -72.16 19.22
CA LEU A 154 21.89 -73.64 19.34
C LEU A 154 22.42 -74.28 18.03
N ALA A 155 21.94 -73.87 16.88
CA ALA A 155 22.39 -74.36 15.59
C ALA A 155 23.86 -74.09 15.33
N LEU A 156 24.37 -72.90 15.74
CA LEU A 156 25.80 -72.54 15.68
C LEU A 156 26.64 -73.41 16.59
N ASP A 157 26.18 -73.68 17.82
CA ASP A 157 26.90 -74.55 18.79
C ASP A 157 26.90 -76.01 18.37
N GLU A 158 25.80 -76.56 17.77
CA GLU A 158 25.77 -77.83 17.18
C GLU A 158 26.75 -77.96 16.01
N TRP A 159 26.80 -77.01 15.11
CA TRP A 159 27.80 -76.97 14.03
C TRP A 159 29.20 -77.01 14.55
N ARG A 160 29.55 -76.15 15.53
CA ARG A 160 30.88 -76.12 16.16
C ARG A 160 31.30 -77.42 16.76
N ARG A 161 30.39 -78.17 17.43
CA ARG A 161 30.62 -79.46 18.00
C ARG A 161 30.85 -80.52 16.90
N LEU A 162 30.08 -80.50 15.79
CA LEU A 162 30.25 -81.41 14.66
C LEU A 162 31.58 -81.13 13.97
N ALA A 163 31.95 -79.88 13.68
CA ALA A 163 33.23 -79.48 13.09
C ALA A 163 34.40 -79.96 13.90
N ALA A 164 34.36 -79.90 15.23
CA ALA A 164 35.39 -80.39 16.14
C ALA A 164 35.52 -81.91 16.13
N ARG A 165 34.45 -82.66 15.95
CA ARG A 165 34.50 -84.09 15.90
C ARG A 165 35.06 -84.57 14.60
N GLU A 166 34.73 -83.96 13.46
CA GLU A 166 35.07 -84.45 12.11
C GLU A 166 36.29 -83.72 11.54
N SER A 167 36.99 -82.88 12.34
CA SER A 167 38.11 -82.04 11.92
C SER A 167 37.78 -81.14 10.71
N LEU A 168 36.54 -80.65 10.63
CA LEU A 168 36.10 -79.72 9.59
C LEU A 168 36.41 -78.30 9.96
N ASP A 169 36.30 -77.37 9.02
CA ASP A 169 36.35 -75.95 9.27
C ASP A 169 35.25 -75.55 10.25
N PRO A 170 35.55 -74.85 11.36
CA PRO A 170 34.53 -74.36 12.31
C PRO A 170 33.61 -73.30 11.72
N THR A 171 33.95 -72.73 10.56
CA THR A 171 33.07 -71.74 9.85
C THR A 171 31.90 -72.44 9.19
N PRO A 172 30.66 -72.08 9.44
CA PRO A 172 29.50 -72.66 8.82
C PRO A 172 29.49 -72.46 7.30
N PRO A 173 29.10 -73.52 6.49
CA PRO A 173 29.18 -73.48 5.02
C PRO A 173 28.22 -72.44 4.41
N ASN A 174 27.10 -72.16 5.08
CA ASN A 174 26.14 -71.11 4.68
C ASN A 174 25.31 -70.65 5.87
N ALA A 175 24.60 -69.54 5.70
CA ALA A 175 23.73 -68.90 6.71
C ALA A 175 22.49 -69.73 7.07
N LEU A 176 22.07 -70.66 6.26
CA LEU A 176 20.94 -71.56 6.55
C LEU A 176 21.26 -72.55 7.66
N VAL A 177 22.50 -72.99 7.75
CA VAL A 177 22.98 -73.93 8.81
C VAL A 177 22.87 -73.28 10.17
N THR A 178 23.16 -71.99 10.28
CA THR A 178 23.08 -71.19 11.51
C THR A 178 21.72 -70.52 11.73
N ARG A 179 20.75 -70.79 10.86
CA ARG A 179 19.41 -70.17 10.92
C ARG A 179 19.40 -68.65 10.88
N GLN A 180 20.45 -68.04 10.32
CA GLN A 180 20.57 -66.59 10.23
C GLN A 180 19.40 -65.93 9.46
N PRO A 181 18.91 -66.50 8.30
CA PRO A 181 17.77 -65.86 7.63
C PRO A 181 16.46 -65.86 8.46
N GLN A 182 16.26 -66.84 9.36
CA GLN A 182 15.12 -66.91 10.25
C GLN A 182 15.24 -65.85 11.35
N LEU A 183 16.44 -65.64 11.89
CA LEU A 183 16.70 -64.59 12.83
C LEU A 183 16.49 -63.20 12.19
N ASP A 184 17.06 -62.96 11.00
CA ASP A 184 16.91 -61.72 10.27
C ASP A 184 15.41 -61.44 9.93
N ALA A 185 14.65 -62.50 9.58
CA ALA A 185 13.21 -62.38 9.32
C ALA A 185 12.41 -62.03 10.60
N ALA A 186 12.74 -62.61 11.76
CA ALA A 186 12.11 -62.32 13.04
C ALA A 186 12.43 -60.88 13.47
N ALA A 187 13.69 -60.46 13.32
CA ALA A 187 14.10 -59.06 13.60
C ALA A 187 13.39 -58.05 12.68
N ALA A 188 13.23 -58.38 11.40
CA ALA A 188 12.46 -57.55 10.46
C ALA A 188 10.98 -57.45 10.81
N ALA A 189 10.38 -58.57 11.27
CA ALA A 189 9.00 -58.62 11.71
C ALA A 189 8.75 -57.76 12.96
N LEU A 190 9.68 -57.78 13.93
CA LEU A 190 9.64 -56.90 15.11
C LEU A 190 9.73 -55.41 14.73
N ARG A 191 10.67 -55.04 13.85
CA ARG A 191 10.75 -53.66 13.37
C ARG A 191 9.48 -53.19 12.67
N SER A 192 8.84 -54.09 11.89
CA SER A 192 7.56 -53.80 11.23
C SER A 192 6.42 -53.60 12.23
N ALA A 193 6.35 -54.42 13.29
CA ALA A 193 5.39 -54.27 14.35
C ALA A 193 5.61 -52.95 15.17
N GLY A 194 6.87 -52.62 15.45
CA GLY A 194 7.24 -51.37 16.07
C GLY A 194 6.80 -50.14 15.26
N ALA A 195 6.99 -50.16 13.94
CA ALA A 195 6.53 -49.09 13.06
C ALA A 195 5.00 -48.90 13.10
N ARG A 196 4.23 -50.03 13.13
CA ARG A 196 2.76 -49.97 13.24
C ARG A 196 2.32 -49.42 14.60
N LEU A 197 3.05 -49.70 15.68
CA LEU A 197 2.78 -49.11 17.00
C LEU A 197 2.99 -47.62 17.00
N GLU A 198 4.06 -47.15 16.40
CA GLU A 198 4.30 -45.71 16.24
C GLU A 198 3.24 -45.01 15.40
N ASP A 199 2.77 -45.64 14.31
CA ASP A 199 1.65 -45.14 13.49
C ASP A 199 0.36 -45.06 14.32
N ALA A 200 0.05 -46.04 15.15
CA ALA A 200 -1.12 -46.06 16.01
C ALA A 200 -1.05 -44.95 17.08
N ARG A 201 0.13 -44.79 17.70
CA ARG A 201 0.37 -43.72 18.68
C ARG A 201 0.22 -42.31 18.07
N LEU A 202 0.77 -42.10 16.89
CA LEU A 202 0.64 -40.84 16.16
C LEU A 202 -0.83 -40.56 15.80
N ALA A 203 -1.60 -41.58 15.42
CA ALA A 203 -3.03 -41.46 15.15
C ALA A 203 -3.81 -41.07 16.41
N LEU A 204 -3.46 -41.66 17.58
CA LEU A 204 -4.04 -41.30 18.87
C LEU A 204 -3.67 -39.87 19.28
N GLU A 205 -2.42 -39.45 19.11
CA GLU A 205 -1.99 -38.08 19.38
C GLU A 205 -2.79 -37.08 18.54
N ARG A 206 -3.04 -37.39 17.26
CA ARG A 206 -3.81 -36.54 16.33
C ARG A 206 -5.29 -36.44 16.66
N THR A 207 -5.80 -37.18 17.64
CA THR A 207 -7.15 -36.96 18.19
C THR A 207 -7.25 -35.65 18.95
N TRP A 208 -6.14 -35.14 19.49
CA TRP A 208 -6.04 -33.81 20.03
C TRP A 208 -5.62 -32.82 18.94
N ILE A 209 -6.50 -31.89 18.64
CA ILE A 209 -6.17 -30.77 17.76
C ILE A 209 -5.75 -29.60 18.63
N ARG A 210 -4.50 -29.15 18.44
CA ARG A 210 -3.87 -28.07 19.23
C ARG A 210 -3.59 -26.87 18.37
N ALA A 211 -3.49 -25.72 19.04
CA ALA A 211 -3.11 -24.47 18.44
C ALA A 211 -1.62 -24.48 18.03
N PRO A 212 -1.28 -24.09 16.78
CA PRO A 212 0.10 -24.08 16.30
C PRO A 212 0.90 -22.84 16.74
N PHE A 213 0.26 -21.80 17.26
CA PHE A 213 0.83 -20.53 17.71
C PHE A 213 -0.14 -19.81 18.67
N ASN A 214 0.27 -18.71 19.28
CA ASN A 214 -0.60 -17.82 20.04
C ASN A 214 -1.53 -17.06 19.09
N GLY A 215 -2.83 -17.08 19.35
CA GLY A 215 -3.73 -16.49 18.36
C GLY A 215 -5.17 -16.28 18.80
N ILE A 216 -5.97 -15.95 17.81
CA ILE A 216 -7.42 -15.73 17.90
C ILE A 216 -8.11 -16.63 16.89
N VAL A 217 -9.25 -17.21 17.29
CA VAL A 217 -10.14 -17.95 16.41
C VAL A 217 -10.90 -16.96 15.52
N ARG A 218 -10.73 -17.08 14.22
CA ARG A 218 -11.50 -16.31 13.24
C ARG A 218 -12.89 -16.91 13.05
N GLU A 219 -12.93 -18.23 12.90
CA GLU A 219 -14.12 -18.97 12.56
C GLU A 219 -13.97 -20.40 13.08
N GLU A 220 -14.97 -20.93 13.76
CA GLU A 220 -15.11 -22.33 14.06
C GLU A 220 -16.17 -22.95 13.12
N THR A 221 -15.95 -24.20 12.72
CA THR A 221 -16.82 -24.90 11.75
C THR A 221 -17.33 -26.24 12.28
N VAL A 222 -17.06 -26.54 13.56
CA VAL A 222 -17.41 -27.82 14.18
C VAL A 222 -17.99 -27.64 15.57
N ASP A 223 -18.98 -28.47 15.89
CA ASP A 223 -19.66 -28.50 17.18
C ASP A 223 -19.34 -29.73 17.97
N LEU A 224 -19.55 -29.66 19.31
CA LEU A 224 -19.48 -30.80 20.19
C LEU A 224 -20.49 -31.88 19.77
N GLY A 225 -20.03 -33.12 19.64
CA GLY A 225 -20.85 -34.25 19.22
C GLY A 225 -20.93 -34.45 17.70
N GLN A 226 -20.45 -33.50 16.90
CA GLN A 226 -20.37 -33.63 15.44
C GLN A 226 -19.33 -34.69 15.04
N PHE A 227 -19.59 -35.40 13.93
CA PHE A 227 -18.60 -36.29 13.32
C PHE A 227 -17.76 -35.46 12.35
N VAL A 228 -16.43 -35.59 12.44
CA VAL A 228 -15.46 -34.99 11.51
C VAL A 228 -14.75 -36.07 10.71
N ALA A 229 -14.56 -35.80 9.43
CA ALA A 229 -13.78 -36.69 8.55
C ALA A 229 -12.30 -36.21 8.47
N VAL A 230 -11.42 -37.09 8.02
CA VAL A 230 -10.03 -36.73 7.72
C VAL A 230 -10.01 -35.63 6.64
N GLY A 231 -9.27 -34.57 6.87
CA GLY A 231 -9.16 -33.40 5.98
C GLY A 231 -10.29 -32.38 6.15
N GLN A 232 -11.29 -32.63 7.00
CA GLN A 232 -12.34 -31.65 7.27
C GLN A 232 -11.79 -30.46 8.05
N ILE A 233 -12.08 -29.25 7.58
CA ILE A 233 -11.73 -28.00 8.26
C ILE A 233 -12.52 -27.91 9.55
N VAL A 234 -11.82 -27.61 10.65
CA VAL A 234 -12.40 -27.45 11.99
C VAL A 234 -12.42 -26.00 12.46
N GLY A 235 -11.60 -25.14 11.85
CA GLY A 235 -11.56 -23.71 12.12
C GLY A 235 -10.45 -22.98 11.39
N ARG A 236 -10.50 -21.65 11.47
CA ARG A 236 -9.46 -20.74 10.97
C ARG A 236 -8.92 -19.91 12.12
N LEU A 237 -7.62 -19.83 12.19
CA LEU A 237 -6.90 -19.15 13.26
C LEU A 237 -5.97 -18.10 12.68
N TYR A 238 -5.78 -16.98 13.40
CA TYR A 238 -4.69 -16.06 13.10
C TYR A 238 -3.79 -15.80 14.30
N ALA A 239 -2.51 -15.59 13.98
CA ALA A 239 -1.53 -15.22 14.97
C ALA A 239 -1.79 -13.82 15.52
N THR A 240 -1.41 -13.63 16.79
CA THR A 240 -1.54 -12.34 17.50
C THR A 240 -0.20 -11.71 17.86
N ASP A 241 0.90 -12.36 17.56
CA ASP A 241 2.24 -11.89 17.91
C ASP A 241 2.63 -10.66 17.08
N ALA A 242 2.16 -10.61 15.83
CA ALA A 242 2.37 -9.48 14.94
C ALA A 242 1.25 -9.38 13.90
N VAL A 243 1.11 -8.20 13.30
CA VAL A 243 0.34 -8.00 12.08
C VAL A 243 1.23 -7.41 11.00
N GLU A 244 0.84 -7.63 9.76
CA GLU A 244 1.50 -7.08 8.57
C GLU A 244 0.61 -6.03 7.90
N ILE A 245 1.22 -4.97 7.39
CA ILE A 245 0.59 -3.96 6.55
C ILE A 245 1.35 -3.97 5.23
N VAL A 246 0.66 -4.28 4.15
CA VAL A 246 1.24 -4.23 2.80
C VAL A 246 1.00 -2.84 2.25
N VAL A 247 2.09 -2.11 2.05
CA VAL A 247 2.10 -0.71 1.60
C VAL A 247 2.61 -0.68 0.17
N PRO A 248 1.74 -0.43 -0.82
CA PRO A 248 2.17 -0.24 -2.19
C PRO A 248 2.79 1.14 -2.35
N LEU A 249 4.06 1.20 -2.69
CA LEU A 249 4.81 2.42 -2.97
C LEU A 249 5.16 2.48 -4.46
N SER A 250 5.10 3.67 -5.04
CA SER A 250 5.63 3.89 -6.39
C SER A 250 7.15 3.65 -6.43
N ASP A 251 7.72 3.47 -7.60
CA ASP A 251 9.15 3.30 -7.79
C ASP A 251 9.96 4.51 -7.29
N ASN A 252 9.43 5.73 -7.46
CA ASN A 252 10.02 6.95 -6.93
C ASN A 252 10.01 7.00 -5.40
N GLU A 253 8.88 6.70 -4.77
CA GLU A 253 8.78 6.64 -3.30
C GLU A 253 9.66 5.55 -2.70
N ALA A 254 9.69 4.36 -3.32
CA ALA A 254 10.55 3.27 -2.89
C ALA A 254 12.05 3.61 -2.99
N ALA A 255 12.44 4.40 -4.00
CA ALA A 255 13.81 4.87 -4.19
C ALA A 255 14.27 5.83 -3.08
N LEU A 256 13.33 6.54 -2.44
CA LEU A 256 13.61 7.45 -1.33
C LEU A 256 13.89 6.73 -0.01
N ILE A 257 13.60 5.44 0.12
CA ILE A 257 13.85 4.68 1.36
C ILE A 257 15.24 4.06 1.28
N GLU A 258 16.16 4.63 2.06
CA GLU A 258 17.51 4.09 2.16
C GLU A 258 17.50 2.64 2.67
N ARG A 259 18.30 1.79 2.05
CA ARG A 259 18.45 0.37 2.40
C ARG A 259 17.19 -0.49 2.26
N LEU A 260 16.10 0.01 1.59
CA LEU A 260 14.88 -0.77 1.38
C LEU A 260 15.18 -2.18 0.85
N TRP A 261 16.02 -2.26 -0.17
CA TRP A 261 16.39 -3.53 -0.82
C TRP A 261 17.34 -4.41 0.00
N SER A 262 17.85 -3.92 1.13
CA SER A 262 18.61 -4.71 2.10
C SER A 262 17.74 -5.29 3.21
N ALA A 263 16.49 -4.84 3.35
CA ALA A 263 15.54 -5.38 4.32
C ALA A 263 15.22 -6.85 4.00
N ARG A 264 15.35 -7.70 4.99
CA ARG A 264 15.14 -9.15 4.86
C ARG A 264 14.24 -9.65 5.97
N ALA A 265 13.23 -10.42 5.60
CA ALA A 265 12.29 -11.01 6.54
C ALA A 265 13.01 -11.72 7.69
N GLY A 266 12.63 -11.37 8.92
CA GLY A 266 13.17 -11.96 10.15
C GLY A 266 14.54 -11.47 10.59
N ASP A 267 15.26 -10.63 9.82
CA ASP A 267 16.57 -10.09 10.18
C ASP A 267 16.44 -8.73 10.90
N ALA A 268 16.59 -8.74 12.21
CA ALA A 268 16.48 -7.54 13.03
C ALA A 268 17.49 -6.42 12.67
N ALA A 269 18.64 -6.77 12.07
CA ALA A 269 19.68 -5.79 11.73
C ALA A 269 19.33 -4.96 10.48
N THR A 270 18.40 -5.45 9.68
CA THR A 270 17.98 -4.80 8.43
C THR A 270 16.63 -4.08 8.53
N ARG A 271 16.00 -4.09 9.70
CA ARG A 271 14.72 -3.43 9.97
C ARG A 271 14.82 -1.93 9.83
N ILE A 272 13.86 -1.32 9.16
CA ILE A 272 13.72 0.13 9.05
C ILE A 272 12.54 0.53 9.93
N PRO A 273 12.72 1.37 10.95
CA PRO A 273 11.63 1.77 11.84
C PRO A 273 10.58 2.58 11.11
N VAL A 274 9.32 2.37 11.48
CA VAL A 274 8.18 3.09 10.91
C VAL A 274 7.21 3.52 12.02
N ALA A 275 6.53 4.64 11.80
CA ALA A 275 5.37 5.04 12.58
C ALA A 275 4.11 4.66 11.82
N ILE A 276 3.16 4.08 12.54
CA ILE A 276 1.88 3.64 11.98
C ILE A 276 0.77 4.40 12.69
N THR A 277 -0.19 4.90 11.94
CA THR A 277 -1.39 5.56 12.47
C THR A 277 -2.63 4.91 11.85
N SER A 278 -3.68 4.79 12.67
CA SER A 278 -4.98 4.31 12.22
C SER A 278 -6.08 4.98 13.01
N GLU A 279 -7.17 5.28 12.35
CA GLU A 279 -8.33 5.92 12.95
C GLU A 279 -9.29 4.89 13.54
N TYR A 280 -9.75 5.13 14.76
CA TYR A 280 -10.80 4.35 15.39
C TYR A 280 -11.74 5.24 16.19
N GLY A 281 -13.03 5.21 15.83
CA GLY A 281 -14.06 6.03 16.51
C GLY A 281 -13.89 7.54 16.35
N GLY A 282 -13.24 8.00 15.27
CA GLY A 282 -12.95 9.41 15.02
C GLY A 282 -11.72 9.94 15.77
N LEU A 283 -10.93 9.05 16.38
CA LEU A 283 -9.66 9.38 17.01
C LEU A 283 -8.52 8.64 16.32
N GLU A 284 -7.41 9.31 16.17
CA GLU A 284 -6.19 8.73 15.60
C GLU A 284 -5.32 8.12 16.71
N TYR A 285 -4.84 6.91 16.46
CA TYR A 285 -3.96 6.17 17.35
C TYR A 285 -2.69 5.76 16.64
N ALA A 286 -1.58 5.70 17.38
CA ALA A 286 -0.28 5.41 16.84
C ALA A 286 0.28 4.08 17.34
N TRP A 287 0.99 3.37 16.46
CA TRP A 287 1.78 2.17 16.76
C TRP A 287 3.18 2.32 16.17
N SER A 288 4.10 1.58 16.72
CA SER A 288 5.47 1.47 16.17
C SER A 288 5.63 0.12 15.49
N GLY A 289 6.31 0.13 14.35
CA GLY A 289 6.62 -1.06 13.61
C GLY A 289 7.93 -0.92 12.85
N TYR A 290 8.15 -1.80 11.90
CA TYR A 290 9.34 -1.77 11.05
C TYR A 290 9.02 -2.36 9.67
N VAL A 291 9.73 -1.88 8.65
CA VAL A 291 9.77 -2.57 7.35
C VAL A 291 10.50 -3.89 7.55
N ASP A 292 9.83 -4.99 7.28
CA ASP A 292 10.38 -6.34 7.37
C ASP A 292 11.03 -6.76 6.05
N ARG A 293 10.36 -6.45 4.94
CA ARG A 293 10.82 -6.77 3.58
C ARG A 293 10.15 -5.89 2.54
N ALA A 294 10.78 -5.79 1.37
CA ALA A 294 10.17 -5.28 0.15
C ALA A 294 10.04 -6.45 -0.84
N GLU A 295 8.91 -6.51 -1.54
CA GLU A 295 8.72 -7.50 -2.59
C GLU A 295 9.55 -7.13 -3.82
N SER A 296 10.25 -8.11 -4.39
CA SER A 296 11.12 -7.88 -5.55
C SER A 296 10.36 -7.86 -6.88
N ALA A 297 9.04 -7.90 -6.83
CA ALA A 297 8.16 -7.84 -7.98
C ALA A 297 7.41 -6.50 -8.00
N LEU A 298 7.42 -5.85 -9.14
CA LEU A 298 6.59 -4.68 -9.40
C LEU A 298 5.21 -5.16 -9.83
N ASP A 299 4.15 -4.63 -9.24
CA ASP A 299 2.80 -4.83 -9.74
C ASP A 299 2.66 -4.15 -11.11
N GLU A 300 2.33 -4.92 -12.15
CA GLU A 300 2.28 -4.44 -13.54
C GLU A 300 1.12 -3.45 -13.78
N GLN A 301 0.06 -3.51 -12.98
CA GLN A 301 -1.13 -2.67 -13.15
C GLN A 301 -0.97 -1.32 -12.46
N THR A 302 -0.47 -1.32 -11.23
CA THR A 302 -0.31 -0.13 -10.41
C THR A 302 1.08 0.49 -10.52
N ARG A 303 2.08 -0.26 -10.97
CA ARG A 303 3.52 0.08 -11.00
C ARG A 303 4.05 0.41 -9.61
N THR A 304 3.60 -0.34 -8.61
CA THR A 304 4.02 -0.19 -7.23
C THR A 304 4.87 -1.37 -6.79
N VAL A 305 5.73 -1.12 -5.83
CA VAL A 305 6.47 -2.13 -5.06
C VAL A 305 5.77 -2.30 -3.73
N ASP A 306 5.42 -3.52 -3.37
CA ASP A 306 4.81 -3.82 -2.09
C ASP A 306 5.88 -3.88 -1.00
N VAL A 307 5.76 -2.96 -0.04
CA VAL A 307 6.60 -2.92 1.16
C VAL A 307 5.81 -3.48 2.33
N VAL A 308 6.33 -4.55 2.94
CA VAL A 308 5.66 -5.22 4.06
C VAL A 308 6.20 -4.67 5.37
N VAL A 309 5.30 -4.05 6.10
CA VAL A 309 5.54 -3.48 7.42
C VAL A 309 4.97 -4.39 8.48
N THR A 310 5.77 -4.73 9.49
CA THR A 310 5.36 -5.57 10.62
C THR A 310 5.17 -4.71 11.86
N VAL A 311 4.02 -4.88 12.50
CA VAL A 311 3.70 -4.27 13.79
C VAL A 311 3.71 -5.37 14.85
N PRO A 312 4.69 -5.39 15.76
CA PRO A 312 4.71 -6.35 16.85
C PRO A 312 3.65 -6.00 17.92
N GLU A 313 3.13 -7.02 18.58
CA GLU A 313 2.17 -6.91 19.70
C GLU A 313 0.99 -5.94 19.42
N PRO A 314 0.31 -6.06 18.27
CA PRO A 314 -0.70 -5.08 17.83
C PRO A 314 -1.93 -5.03 18.75
N PHE A 315 -2.13 -6.06 19.56
CA PHE A 315 -3.27 -6.22 20.48
C PHE A 315 -2.93 -5.86 21.94
N ALA A 316 -1.66 -5.49 22.22
CA ALA A 316 -1.25 -5.06 23.54
C ALA A 316 -1.63 -3.59 23.75
N ALA A 317 -2.24 -3.28 24.91
CA ALA A 317 -2.40 -1.91 25.34
C ALA A 317 -1.09 -1.43 25.97
N PRO A 318 -0.52 -0.27 25.56
CA PRO A 318 0.66 0.26 26.19
C PRO A 318 0.37 0.75 27.61
N GLU A 319 1.40 0.76 28.46
CA GLU A 319 1.25 1.17 29.86
C GLU A 319 0.84 2.66 30.01
N ASP A 320 1.29 3.50 29.08
CA ASP A 320 1.02 4.94 29.02
C ASP A 320 -0.35 5.29 28.43
N ASP A 321 -0.94 4.38 27.63
CA ASP A 321 -2.30 4.53 27.10
C ASP A 321 -3.11 3.22 27.16
N PRO A 322 -3.63 2.85 28.35
CA PRO A 322 -4.44 1.63 28.53
C PRO A 322 -5.77 1.64 27.73
N ARG A 323 -6.17 2.78 27.19
CA ARG A 323 -7.42 2.92 26.42
C ARG A 323 -7.21 2.78 24.92
N ARG A 324 -5.96 2.72 24.47
CA ARG A 324 -5.66 2.50 23.05
C ARG A 324 -6.32 1.20 22.57
N PRO A 325 -7.15 1.24 21.53
CA PRO A 325 -7.73 0.03 20.96
C PRO A 325 -6.63 -0.84 20.34
N PRO A 326 -6.85 -2.14 20.19
CA PRO A 326 -5.95 -2.97 19.39
C PRO A 326 -5.97 -2.50 17.94
N LEU A 327 -4.85 -2.70 17.23
CA LEU A 327 -4.80 -2.49 15.78
C LEU A 327 -5.63 -3.59 15.09
N LEU A 328 -6.82 -3.23 14.64
CA LEU A 328 -7.80 -4.19 14.14
C LEU A 328 -7.41 -4.74 12.78
N LEU A 329 -7.55 -6.06 12.63
CA LEU A 329 -7.40 -6.71 11.32
C LEU A 329 -8.48 -6.22 10.36
N GLY A 330 -8.06 -5.88 9.13
CA GLY A 330 -8.95 -5.31 8.12
C GLY A 330 -9.11 -3.80 8.19
N SER A 331 -8.58 -3.11 9.24
CA SER A 331 -8.54 -1.65 9.26
C SER A 331 -7.52 -1.13 8.24
N TYR A 332 -7.71 0.12 7.82
CA TYR A 332 -6.72 0.85 7.04
C TYR A 332 -5.76 1.57 7.99
N ALA A 333 -4.48 1.51 7.69
CA ALA A 333 -3.46 2.19 8.46
C ALA A 333 -2.54 2.99 7.53
N THR A 334 -2.17 4.18 7.97
CA THR A 334 -1.15 5.02 7.35
C THR A 334 0.20 4.68 7.95
N VAL A 335 1.23 4.61 7.13
CA VAL A 335 2.58 4.24 7.52
C VAL A 335 3.53 5.33 7.08
N ASP A 336 4.26 5.93 8.01
CA ASP A 336 5.34 6.89 7.77
C ASP A 336 6.69 6.16 7.91
N ILE A 337 7.39 5.99 6.79
CA ILE A 337 8.69 5.32 6.71
C ILE A 337 9.78 6.40 6.66
N GLU A 338 10.85 6.24 7.45
CA GLU A 338 11.98 7.14 7.38
C GLU A 338 12.73 6.94 6.06
N GLY A 339 12.73 8.00 5.22
CA GLY A 339 13.38 8.03 3.92
C GLY A 339 14.78 8.62 3.95
N ALA A 340 15.28 9.00 2.76
CA ALA A 340 16.60 9.60 2.58
C ALA A 340 16.74 10.91 3.34
N SER A 341 17.95 11.18 3.83
CA SER A 341 18.28 12.41 4.53
C SER A 341 18.92 13.41 3.56
N PHE A 342 18.38 14.63 3.54
CA PHE A 342 18.89 15.73 2.72
C PHE A 342 19.51 16.81 3.61
N GLU A 343 20.59 17.40 3.12
CA GLU A 343 21.24 18.53 3.83
C GLU A 343 20.32 19.75 3.89
N GLU A 344 19.55 19.98 2.82
CA GLU A 344 18.62 21.10 2.71
C GLU A 344 17.54 20.78 1.66
N TYR A 345 16.29 21.02 1.98
CA TYR A 345 15.18 20.97 1.02
C TYR A 345 14.09 21.98 1.42
N ALA A 346 13.34 22.48 0.43
CA ALA A 346 12.22 23.37 0.67
C ALA A 346 10.89 22.61 0.66
N VAL A 347 10.02 22.98 1.59
CA VAL A 347 8.62 22.55 1.65
C VAL A 347 7.75 23.70 1.18
N VAL A 348 6.98 23.46 0.13
CA VAL A 348 6.08 24.43 -0.49
C VAL A 348 4.72 23.78 -0.73
N PRO A 349 3.62 24.53 -0.85
CA PRO A 349 2.36 23.95 -1.29
C PRO A 349 2.50 23.26 -2.65
N ALA A 350 1.93 22.07 -2.82
CA ALA A 350 2.01 21.31 -4.09
C ALA A 350 1.51 22.14 -5.28
N SER A 351 0.50 22.99 -5.06
CA SER A 351 -0.03 23.93 -6.07
C SER A 351 0.97 24.99 -6.53
N ALA A 352 2.10 25.16 -5.85
CA ALA A 352 3.15 26.10 -6.26
C ALA A 352 4.11 25.52 -7.29
N VAL A 353 4.27 24.19 -7.34
CA VAL A 353 5.07 23.50 -8.34
C VAL A 353 4.33 23.54 -9.68
N ARG A 354 4.99 24.07 -10.71
CA ARG A 354 4.41 24.23 -12.05
C ARG A 354 4.97 23.22 -13.02
N ASP A 355 4.27 23.06 -14.15
CA ASP A 355 4.73 22.22 -15.25
C ASP A 355 6.17 22.54 -15.64
N GLY A 356 7.03 21.54 -15.72
CA GLY A 356 8.45 21.68 -16.01
C GLY A 356 9.31 21.89 -14.76
N ASP A 357 8.82 21.52 -13.58
CA ASP A 357 9.56 21.55 -12.31
C ASP A 357 10.10 22.93 -11.95
N VAL A 358 9.22 23.92 -12.00
CA VAL A 358 9.55 25.33 -11.75
C VAL A 358 8.66 25.88 -10.65
N LEU A 359 9.26 26.61 -9.71
CA LEU A 359 8.56 27.47 -8.78
C LEU A 359 8.57 28.93 -9.27
N TRP A 360 7.46 29.60 -9.08
CA TRP A 360 7.43 31.05 -9.27
C TRP A 360 7.64 31.73 -7.92
N THR A 361 8.80 32.35 -7.76
CA THR A 361 9.19 33.06 -6.54
C THR A 361 9.07 34.58 -6.74
N VAL A 362 8.98 35.33 -5.66
CA VAL A 362 8.99 36.81 -5.71
C VAL A 362 10.27 37.31 -5.10
N GLU A 363 11.08 38.01 -5.90
CA GLU A 363 12.27 38.74 -5.46
C GLU A 363 12.00 40.23 -5.38
N ASN A 364 12.68 40.93 -4.48
CA ASN A 364 12.59 42.37 -4.30
C ASN A 364 11.13 42.88 -4.16
N ASP A 365 10.26 42.11 -3.52
CA ASP A 365 8.83 42.39 -3.26
C ASP A 365 7.93 42.57 -4.49
N THR A 366 8.46 42.49 -5.70
CA THR A 366 7.69 42.81 -6.91
C THR A 366 8.11 42.05 -8.14
N LEU A 367 9.22 41.33 -8.14
CA LEU A 367 9.76 40.70 -9.33
C LEU A 367 9.48 39.17 -9.29
N LEU A 368 8.73 38.67 -10.26
CA LEU A 368 8.53 37.23 -10.41
C LEU A 368 9.77 36.60 -11.04
N VAL A 369 10.31 35.58 -10.39
CA VAL A 369 11.45 34.79 -10.87
C VAL A 369 11.02 33.34 -11.01
N MET A 370 11.37 32.71 -12.13
CA MET A 370 11.15 31.29 -12.39
C MET A 370 12.36 30.50 -11.88
N THR A 371 12.20 29.85 -10.74
CA THR A 371 13.25 29.07 -10.09
C THR A 371 13.07 27.60 -10.41
N PRO A 372 14.00 26.96 -11.15
CA PRO A 372 13.97 25.53 -11.39
C PRO A 372 14.20 24.77 -10.08
N VAL A 373 13.43 23.69 -9.88
CA VAL A 373 13.51 22.82 -8.70
C VAL A 373 13.45 21.38 -9.13
N GLU A 374 13.90 20.49 -8.26
CA GLU A 374 13.76 19.05 -8.44
C GLU A 374 12.76 18.55 -7.36
N PRO A 375 11.55 18.16 -7.75
CA PRO A 375 10.58 17.60 -6.82
C PRO A 375 11.09 16.26 -6.26
N ILE A 376 11.06 16.09 -4.93
CA ILE A 376 11.41 14.86 -4.24
C ILE A 376 10.14 14.00 -4.08
N GLN A 377 9.12 14.59 -3.45
CA GLN A 377 7.82 13.95 -3.23
C GLN A 377 6.75 14.99 -2.91
N GLU A 378 5.49 14.55 -3.01
CA GLU A 378 4.31 15.33 -2.64
C GLU A 378 3.50 14.53 -1.60
N VAL A 379 3.20 15.17 -0.46
CA VAL A 379 2.45 14.57 0.65
C VAL A 379 1.54 15.63 1.26
N ASP A 380 0.27 15.31 1.47
CA ASP A 380 -0.73 16.18 2.13
C ASP A 380 -0.79 17.62 1.56
N ASP A 381 -0.85 17.76 0.24
CA ASP A 381 -0.84 19.05 -0.47
C ASP A 381 0.46 19.87 -0.31
N GLU A 382 1.52 19.32 0.30
CA GLU A 382 2.86 19.90 0.34
C GLU A 382 3.81 19.15 -0.61
N ALA A 383 4.63 19.91 -1.35
CA ALA A 383 5.71 19.38 -2.18
C ALA A 383 7.05 19.65 -1.52
N MET A 384 7.88 18.63 -1.42
CA MET A 384 9.28 18.72 -1.00
C MET A 384 10.14 18.84 -2.24
N VAL A 385 10.96 19.89 -2.34
CA VAL A 385 11.75 20.18 -3.54
C VAL A 385 13.20 20.53 -3.20
N LEU A 386 14.12 20.11 -4.06
CA LEU A 386 15.51 20.59 -4.04
C LEU A 386 15.64 21.78 -4.98
N GLY A 387 16.39 22.79 -4.54
CA GLY A 387 16.63 23.99 -5.34
C GLY A 387 17.27 25.10 -4.52
N SER A 388 17.69 26.16 -5.19
CA SER A 388 18.25 27.33 -4.53
C SER A 388 17.13 28.26 -4.03
N ILE A 389 16.46 27.84 -2.96
CA ILE A 389 15.35 28.58 -2.34
C ILE A 389 15.77 28.93 -0.92
N ALA A 390 15.76 30.21 -0.57
CA ALA A 390 16.04 30.61 0.78
C ALA A 390 14.79 30.46 1.67
N ASP A 391 15.00 30.21 2.96
CA ASP A 391 13.90 30.15 3.92
C ASP A 391 13.08 31.44 3.93
N GLY A 392 11.76 31.34 3.94
CA GLY A 392 10.83 32.46 3.88
C GLY A 392 10.64 33.08 2.49
N THR A 393 11.27 32.57 1.43
CA THR A 393 11.06 33.06 0.05
C THR A 393 9.56 32.95 -0.34
N PRO A 394 8.92 34.09 -0.75
CA PRO A 394 7.52 34.04 -1.15
C PRO A 394 7.34 33.27 -2.44
N VAL A 395 6.59 32.17 -2.41
CA VAL A 395 6.26 31.31 -3.55
C VAL A 395 4.82 31.57 -3.99
N ILE A 396 4.61 31.74 -5.30
CA ILE A 396 3.30 32.06 -5.88
C ILE A 396 2.48 30.81 -6.04
N ILE A 397 1.30 30.78 -5.42
CA ILE A 397 0.33 29.68 -5.51
C ILE A 397 -0.84 29.99 -6.48
N SER A 398 -1.09 31.27 -6.76
CA SER A 398 -2.16 31.68 -7.68
C SER A 398 -1.81 31.35 -9.14
N MET A 399 -2.84 31.03 -9.93
CA MET A 399 -2.68 30.76 -11.36
C MET A 399 -2.63 32.09 -12.15
N LEU A 400 -1.67 32.22 -13.02
CA LEU A 400 -1.53 33.34 -13.95
C LEU A 400 -1.67 32.82 -15.37
N LEU A 401 -2.44 33.55 -16.22
CA LEU A 401 -2.67 33.13 -17.61
C LEU A 401 -1.43 33.33 -18.51
N PHE A 402 -0.63 34.35 -18.21
CA PHE A 402 0.60 34.65 -18.93
C PHE A 402 1.68 34.98 -17.91
N VAL A 403 2.78 34.26 -17.97
CA VAL A 403 3.92 34.46 -17.08
C VAL A 403 5.18 34.56 -17.91
N THR A 404 6.00 35.52 -17.54
CA THR A 404 7.33 35.73 -18.13
C THR A 404 8.30 36.02 -16.99
N ASP A 405 9.45 35.40 -17.04
CA ASP A 405 10.51 35.67 -16.07
C ASP A 405 10.86 37.14 -16.02
N GLY A 406 11.02 37.70 -14.83
CA GLY A 406 11.27 39.13 -14.60
C GLY A 406 10.02 40.02 -14.68
N MET A 407 8.80 39.50 -14.80
CA MET A 407 7.60 40.33 -14.78
C MET A 407 7.31 40.90 -13.39
N THR A 408 6.72 42.11 -13.39
CA THR A 408 6.33 42.77 -12.12
C THR A 408 4.99 42.21 -11.64
N VAL A 409 4.93 41.80 -10.38
CA VAL A 409 3.74 41.30 -9.69
C VAL A 409 3.49 42.05 -8.39
N ARG A 410 2.29 41.95 -7.86
CA ARG A 410 1.96 42.47 -6.52
C ARG A 410 1.67 41.28 -5.61
N PRO A 411 2.60 40.86 -4.76
CA PRO A 411 2.38 39.74 -3.84
C PRO A 411 1.39 40.15 -2.73
N VAL A 412 0.49 39.23 -2.42
CA VAL A 412 -0.38 39.25 -1.24
C VAL A 412 -0.12 37.96 -0.50
N GLN A 413 0.49 38.05 0.65
CA GLN A 413 0.78 36.89 1.48
C GLN A 413 -0.52 36.35 2.06
N LEU A 414 -0.84 35.11 1.74
CA LEU A 414 -1.84 34.34 2.46
C LEU A 414 -1.21 33.89 3.77
N LEU A 415 -1.65 34.50 4.87
CA LEU A 415 -1.36 33.94 6.18
C LEU A 415 -2.09 32.61 6.24
N GLU A 416 -1.34 31.53 6.35
CA GLU A 416 -1.86 30.22 6.66
C GLU A 416 -2.66 30.38 7.97
N SER A 417 -3.96 30.21 7.89
CA SER A 417 -4.84 30.19 9.07
C SER A 417 -4.62 28.84 9.76
N ALA A 418 -3.48 28.73 10.43
CA ALA A 418 -3.17 27.61 11.30
C ALA A 418 -3.80 27.86 12.65
N GLU A 419 -5.10 27.59 12.77
CA GLU A 419 -5.65 27.02 13.99
C GLU A 419 -6.70 26.00 13.56
N PRO A 420 -6.51 24.71 13.90
CA PRO A 420 -7.60 23.76 13.83
C PRO A 420 -8.69 24.28 14.77
N TRP A 421 -9.91 24.43 14.24
CA TRP A 421 -11.10 24.75 14.99
C TRP A 421 -11.15 23.87 16.26
N GLN A 422 -10.94 24.47 17.42
CA GLN A 422 -11.17 23.82 18.71
C GLN A 422 -12.64 23.97 19.06
N PRO A 423 -13.46 22.92 19.05
CA PRO A 423 -14.80 22.97 19.58
C PRO A 423 -14.71 23.05 21.10
N GLY A 424 -14.98 24.25 21.70
CA GLY A 424 -15.23 24.30 23.12
C GLY A 424 -14.58 25.40 23.96
N ALA A 425 -14.17 26.55 23.38
CA ALA A 425 -13.71 27.65 24.22
C ALA A 425 -14.59 28.91 24.06
N ASN A 426 -15.90 28.77 24.26
CA ASN A 426 -16.76 29.92 24.53
C ASN A 426 -17.97 29.46 25.35
N GLY A 427 -17.89 29.66 26.66
CA GLY A 427 -18.99 29.34 27.55
C GLY A 427 -18.69 29.58 29.02
N ASP A 428 -17.98 30.65 29.35
CA ASP A 428 -18.01 31.15 30.71
C ASP A 428 -18.37 32.65 30.71
N GLY A 429 -19.46 32.96 31.37
CA GLY A 429 -19.72 34.29 31.85
C GLY A 429 -20.94 35.01 31.27
N GLN A 430 -22.12 34.61 31.69
CA GLN A 430 -23.15 35.60 32.07
C GLN A 430 -24.08 34.96 33.11
N GLU A 431 -23.75 35.17 34.36
CA GLU A 431 -24.70 35.21 35.47
C GLU A 431 -25.74 36.32 35.14
N GLY A 432 -26.92 35.92 34.84
CA GLY A 432 -28.09 36.77 34.70
C GLY A 432 -29.02 36.48 35.90
N GLY A 433 -29.13 37.49 36.76
CA GLY A 433 -29.87 37.49 38.02
C GLY A 433 -31.32 37.02 37.90
N GLU A 434 -31.75 36.34 38.90
CA GLU A 434 -33.15 36.10 39.24
C GLU A 434 -33.87 37.40 39.44
N PRO A 435 -35.10 37.57 38.99
CA PRO A 435 -36.06 38.45 39.63
C PRO A 435 -36.90 37.65 40.61
N GLU A 436 -36.79 38.01 41.91
CA GLU A 436 -37.82 37.80 42.91
C GLU A 436 -39.16 38.31 42.35
N GLY A 437 -40.13 37.51 42.41
CA GLY A 437 -41.55 37.80 42.12
C GLY A 437 -42.42 37.15 43.18
N ASP A 438 -42.74 38.00 44.13
CA ASP A 438 -43.70 37.85 45.19
C ASP A 438 -45.12 37.50 44.71
N GLY A 439 -45.89 36.77 45.50
CA GLY A 439 -47.32 36.99 45.59
C GLY A 439 -48.30 35.90 45.16
N SER A 440 -48.84 35.29 46.19
CA SER A 440 -50.16 34.69 46.36
C SER A 440 -50.29 33.20 46.12
#